data_b8a7691b2e6bd0c7d0124491dc3a20ce
#
_entry.id   b8a7691b2e6bd0c7d0124491dc3a20ce
#
_cell.length_a   1.000
_cell.length_b   1.000
_cell.length_c   1.000
_cell.angle_alpha   90.00
_cell.angle_beta   90.00
_cell.angle_gamma   90.00
#
_symmetry.space_group_name_H-M   'P 1'
#
loop_
_entity.id
_entity.type
_entity.pdbx_description
1 polymer ?
#
loop_
_entity_poly.entity_id
_entity_poly.type
_entity_poly.pdbx_seq_one_letter_code
_entity_poly.pdbx_strand_id
1 'polypeptide(L)'
;ELDENSVTRKFRVTASDGKSYDTKHYNLKAIISVGNKVDSPKAVQFRKWANNVIEEYTIKGFAMDDERLKNGGTVLTKKYFEELLERIREIRLSERKFYQKITDIYATAIDYDSKAETTRRFFSAVQNKIHYAIHGNTAAEVIYNRADAAQEHMGLTTWEGAPNGKIHKYDVVIAKNYLSKKELANMGRLVNAYLDLAELQAERNIPMTMKDWENRLNGFLQIMDYGVLSDNGKVSAEMARIHAESEFEKYRKIQDVIYESDFDRFMELEDKMKNDSDREQ
;
A
#
# COMPACT_ATOMS: atom_id res chain seq x y z
N GLU A 1 33.75 -11.24 -9.16
CA GLU A 1 32.52 -10.51 -8.86
C GLU A 1 31.39 -11.39 -8.22
N LEU A 2 31.34 -12.70 -8.55
CA LEU A 2 30.44 -13.65 -7.88
C LEU A 2 31.30 -14.81 -7.37
N ASP A 3 31.17 -15.11 -6.06
CA ASP A 3 31.78 -16.30 -5.48
C ASP A 3 31.05 -17.56 -5.98
N GLU A 4 31.81 -18.54 -6.46
CA GLU A 4 31.26 -19.77 -7.04
C GLU A 4 30.32 -20.51 -6.08
N ASN A 5 30.67 -20.58 -4.80
CA ASN A 5 29.87 -21.28 -3.79
C ASN A 5 28.54 -20.57 -3.50
N SER A 6 28.48 -19.24 -3.68
CA SER A 6 27.28 -18.45 -3.48
C SER A 6 26.27 -18.57 -4.63
N VAL A 7 26.72 -18.98 -5.81
CA VAL A 7 25.88 -18.99 -7.03
C VAL A 7 25.64 -20.37 -7.62
N THR A 8 26.30 -21.42 -7.08
CA THR A 8 26.17 -22.79 -7.60
C THR A 8 25.76 -23.77 -6.51
N ARG A 9 25.02 -24.81 -6.92
CA ARG A 9 24.71 -25.97 -6.08
C ARG A 9 24.65 -27.22 -6.94
N LYS A 10 25.13 -28.35 -6.41
CA LYS A 10 24.99 -29.65 -7.07
C LYS A 10 23.68 -30.30 -6.64
N PHE A 11 22.94 -30.82 -7.59
CA PHE A 11 21.74 -31.65 -7.37
C PHE A 11 21.93 -32.97 -8.09
N ARG A 12 21.44 -34.03 -7.47
CA ARG A 12 21.39 -35.34 -8.10
C ARG A 12 20.19 -35.41 -9.02
N VAL A 13 20.45 -35.61 -10.31
CA VAL A 13 19.42 -35.64 -11.37
C VAL A 13 19.48 -36.99 -12.05
N THR A 14 18.33 -37.63 -12.20
CA THR A 14 18.20 -38.88 -12.97
C THR A 14 18.03 -38.55 -14.43
N ALA A 15 18.94 -39.01 -15.27
CA ALA A 15 18.92 -38.81 -16.71
C ALA A 15 17.99 -39.84 -17.41
N SER A 16 17.76 -39.63 -18.71
CA SER A 16 16.90 -40.53 -19.54
C SER A 16 17.43 -41.96 -19.66
N ASP A 17 18.72 -42.17 -19.35
CA ASP A 17 19.35 -43.49 -19.28
C ASP A 17 19.11 -44.25 -17.94
N GLY A 18 18.32 -43.65 -17.01
CA GLY A 18 18.02 -44.19 -15.71
C GLY A 18 19.13 -44.05 -14.66
N LYS A 19 20.28 -43.46 -15.01
CA LYS A 19 21.39 -43.20 -14.08
C LYS A 19 21.28 -41.85 -13.43
N SER A 20 21.81 -41.75 -12.20
CA SER A 20 21.83 -40.48 -11.45
C SER A 20 23.21 -39.79 -11.55
N TYR A 21 23.19 -38.51 -11.87
CA TYR A 21 24.37 -37.68 -12.01
C TYR A 21 24.29 -36.47 -11.07
N ASP A 22 25.42 -36.09 -10.48
CA ASP A 22 25.53 -34.84 -9.73
C ASP A 22 25.73 -33.68 -10.70
N THR A 23 24.63 -32.98 -10.97
CA THR A 23 24.60 -31.88 -11.95
C THR A 23 24.72 -30.53 -11.24
N LYS A 24 25.63 -29.70 -11.72
CA LYS A 24 25.82 -28.34 -11.21
C LYS A 24 24.72 -27.40 -11.72
N HIS A 25 24.01 -26.78 -10.82
CA HIS A 25 22.97 -25.79 -11.12
C HIS A 25 23.45 -24.40 -10.72
N TYR A 26 22.98 -23.39 -11.42
CA TYR A 26 23.32 -22.00 -11.20
C TYR A 26 22.08 -21.20 -10.77
N ASN A 27 22.24 -20.27 -9.84
CA ASN A 27 21.15 -19.42 -9.42
C ASN A 27 20.89 -18.26 -10.42
N LEU A 28 19.81 -17.50 -10.20
CA LEU A 28 19.43 -16.41 -11.09
C LEU A 28 20.51 -15.31 -11.21
N LYS A 29 21.28 -15.05 -10.14
CA LYS A 29 22.37 -14.04 -10.18
C LYS A 29 23.44 -14.43 -11.17
N ALA A 30 23.83 -15.71 -11.22
CA ALA A 30 24.80 -16.21 -12.20
C ALA A 30 24.26 -16.08 -13.63
N ILE A 31 22.97 -16.44 -13.85
CA ILE A 31 22.33 -16.34 -15.18
C ILE A 31 22.33 -14.89 -15.67
N ILE A 32 21.95 -13.93 -14.82
CA ILE A 32 21.95 -12.51 -15.15
C ILE A 32 23.35 -12.01 -15.48
N SER A 33 24.36 -12.36 -14.67
CA SER A 33 25.74 -11.95 -14.90
C SER A 33 26.31 -12.49 -16.21
N VAL A 34 26.09 -13.78 -16.50
CA VAL A 34 26.51 -14.42 -17.74
C VAL A 34 25.78 -13.81 -18.95
N GLY A 35 24.46 -13.64 -18.85
CA GLY A 35 23.66 -13.06 -19.92
C GLY A 35 24.09 -11.65 -20.35
N ASN A 36 24.60 -10.87 -19.39
CA ASN A 36 25.11 -9.52 -19.66
C ASN A 36 26.57 -9.47 -20.17
N LYS A 37 27.39 -10.46 -19.79
CA LYS A 37 28.84 -10.43 -20.09
C LYS A 37 29.26 -11.26 -21.31
N VAL A 38 28.51 -12.32 -21.61
CA VAL A 38 28.88 -13.26 -22.68
C VAL A 38 28.32 -12.80 -24.02
N ASP A 39 29.14 -12.90 -25.07
CA ASP A 39 28.71 -12.65 -26.44
C ASP A 39 28.36 -13.96 -27.13
N SER A 40 27.06 -14.34 -27.01
CA SER A 40 26.46 -15.49 -27.66
C SER A 40 25.04 -15.20 -28.13
N PRO A 41 24.51 -15.94 -29.13
CA PRO A 41 23.12 -15.74 -29.58
C PRO A 41 22.09 -15.82 -28.46
N LYS A 42 22.28 -16.74 -27.50
CA LYS A 42 21.40 -16.87 -26.31
C LYS A 42 21.52 -15.67 -25.38
N ALA A 43 22.73 -15.16 -25.15
CA ALA A 43 22.92 -13.97 -24.33
C ALA A 43 22.33 -12.71 -25.00
N VAL A 44 22.40 -12.60 -26.33
CA VAL A 44 21.73 -11.52 -27.08
C VAL A 44 20.21 -11.60 -26.92
N GLN A 45 19.61 -12.78 -27.01
CA GLN A 45 18.17 -12.97 -26.77
C GLN A 45 17.79 -12.61 -25.31
N PHE A 46 18.60 -13.01 -24.34
CA PHE A 46 18.40 -12.63 -22.94
C PHE A 46 18.44 -11.10 -22.76
N ARG A 47 19.42 -10.42 -23.32
CA ARG A 47 19.51 -8.95 -23.22
C ARG A 47 18.34 -8.24 -23.89
N LYS A 48 17.87 -8.72 -25.04
CA LYS A 48 16.66 -8.18 -25.69
C LYS A 48 15.43 -8.31 -24.78
N TRP A 49 15.23 -9.49 -24.22
CA TRP A 49 14.12 -9.69 -23.25
C TRP A 49 14.25 -8.81 -22.00
N ALA A 50 15.45 -8.75 -21.41
CA ALA A 50 15.69 -7.93 -20.24
C ALA A 50 15.47 -6.43 -20.50
N ASN A 51 15.92 -5.94 -21.66
CA ASN A 51 15.71 -4.55 -22.06
C ASN A 51 14.22 -4.24 -22.23
N ASN A 52 13.42 -5.12 -22.82
CA ASN A 52 11.97 -4.94 -22.94
C ASN A 52 11.31 -4.83 -21.56
N VAL A 53 11.69 -5.68 -20.60
CA VAL A 53 11.17 -5.62 -19.24
C VAL A 53 11.56 -4.30 -18.57
N ILE A 54 12.82 -3.86 -18.72
CA ILE A 54 13.31 -2.60 -18.15
C ILE A 54 12.57 -1.40 -18.78
N GLU A 55 12.40 -1.40 -20.09
CA GLU A 55 11.68 -0.36 -20.83
C GLU A 55 10.22 -0.28 -20.38
N GLU A 56 9.54 -1.41 -20.32
CA GLU A 56 8.15 -1.48 -19.86
C GLU A 56 8.03 -0.97 -18.40
N TYR A 57 8.89 -1.41 -17.52
CA TYR A 57 8.91 -0.95 -16.13
C TYR A 57 9.20 0.55 -16.02
N THR A 58 10.15 1.06 -16.81
CA THR A 58 10.54 2.48 -16.78
C THR A 58 9.40 3.39 -17.27
N ILE A 59 8.71 2.97 -18.33
CA ILE A 59 7.62 3.77 -18.93
C ILE A 59 6.34 3.65 -18.11
N LYS A 60 5.94 2.42 -17.73
CA LYS A 60 4.63 2.14 -17.11
C LYS A 60 4.67 2.08 -15.58
N GLY A 61 5.86 1.88 -14.97
CA GLY A 61 6.03 1.62 -13.54
C GLY A 61 5.74 0.17 -13.12
N PHE A 62 5.44 -0.72 -14.07
CA PHE A 62 5.27 -2.16 -13.84
C PHE A 62 5.62 -2.96 -15.09
N ALA A 63 5.98 -4.25 -14.91
CA ALA A 63 6.08 -5.26 -15.95
C ALA A 63 5.45 -6.55 -15.43
N MET A 64 4.56 -7.20 -16.20
CA MET A 64 3.83 -8.38 -15.77
C MET A 64 3.94 -9.51 -16.79
N ASP A 65 4.04 -10.74 -16.29
CA ASP A 65 3.91 -11.96 -17.05
C ASP A 65 2.47 -12.47 -16.92
N ASP A 66 1.58 -11.97 -17.78
CA ASP A 66 0.15 -12.24 -17.75
C ASP A 66 -0.17 -13.73 -17.88
N GLU A 67 0.56 -14.45 -18.73
CA GLU A 67 0.33 -15.87 -18.93
C GLU A 67 0.69 -16.67 -17.68
N ARG A 68 1.81 -16.37 -17.07
CA ARG A 68 2.23 -17.00 -15.83
C ARG A 68 1.25 -16.71 -14.69
N LEU A 69 0.73 -15.49 -14.60
CA LEU A 69 -0.25 -15.09 -13.59
C LEU A 69 -1.62 -15.77 -13.80
N LYS A 70 -2.06 -15.94 -15.06
CA LYS A 70 -3.34 -16.58 -15.39
C LYS A 70 -3.29 -18.10 -15.20
N ASN A 71 -2.19 -18.73 -15.57
CA ASN A 71 -2.09 -20.20 -15.63
C ASN A 71 -1.84 -20.89 -14.27
N GLY A 72 -1.66 -20.16 -13.19
CA GLY A 72 -1.75 -20.59 -11.79
C GLY A 72 -0.97 -21.88 -11.40
N GLY A 73 0.19 -22.14 -12.02
CA GLY A 73 0.81 -23.45 -12.06
C GLY A 73 1.48 -24.00 -10.79
N THR A 74 1.76 -23.17 -9.77
CA THR A 74 2.40 -23.61 -8.51
C THR A 74 1.91 -22.81 -7.31
N VAL A 75 2.13 -23.34 -6.09
CA VAL A 75 1.85 -22.64 -4.82
C VAL A 75 2.50 -21.25 -4.76
N LEU A 76 3.71 -21.11 -5.30
CA LEU A 76 4.42 -19.82 -5.39
C LEU A 76 3.69 -18.83 -6.30
N THR A 77 3.15 -19.29 -7.43
CA THR A 77 2.39 -18.44 -8.36
C THR A 77 1.12 -17.91 -7.71
N LYS A 78 0.40 -18.75 -6.94
CA LYS A 78 -0.79 -18.32 -6.20
C LYS A 78 -0.45 -17.22 -5.19
N LYS A 79 0.62 -17.40 -4.42
CA LYS A 79 1.08 -16.39 -3.44
C LYS A 79 1.44 -15.07 -4.12
N TYR A 80 2.15 -15.09 -5.23
CA TYR A 80 2.51 -13.86 -5.97
C TYR A 80 1.30 -13.19 -6.61
N PHE A 81 0.31 -13.96 -7.04
CA PHE A 81 -0.94 -13.40 -7.55
C PHE A 81 -1.73 -12.70 -6.44
N GLU A 82 -1.83 -13.29 -5.25
CA GLU A 82 -2.45 -12.68 -4.08
C GLU A 82 -1.71 -11.39 -3.67
N GLU A 83 -0.37 -11.41 -3.66
CA GLU A 83 0.46 -10.23 -3.39
C GLU A 83 0.21 -9.11 -4.43
N LEU A 84 0.14 -9.45 -5.71
CA LEU A 84 -0.16 -8.48 -6.78
C LEU A 84 -1.53 -7.84 -6.58
N LEU A 85 -2.56 -8.64 -6.28
CA LEU A 85 -3.90 -8.12 -6.01
C LEU A 85 -3.93 -7.17 -4.81
N GLU A 86 -3.18 -7.48 -3.76
CA GLU A 86 -3.09 -6.61 -2.58
C GLU A 86 -2.39 -5.29 -2.91
N ARG A 87 -1.28 -5.32 -3.64
CA ARG A 87 -0.59 -4.10 -4.11
C ARG A 87 -1.49 -3.23 -4.99
N ILE A 88 -2.27 -3.82 -5.90
CA ILE A 88 -3.25 -3.09 -6.72
C ILE A 88 -4.30 -2.42 -5.82
N ARG A 89 -4.82 -3.14 -4.81
CA ARG A 89 -5.78 -2.57 -3.85
C ARG A 89 -5.17 -1.41 -3.07
N GLU A 90 -3.94 -1.54 -2.58
CA GLU A 90 -3.23 -0.48 -1.88
C GLU A 90 -3.03 0.77 -2.76
N ILE A 91 -2.66 0.59 -4.03
CA ILE A 91 -2.52 1.70 -4.99
C ILE A 91 -3.86 2.41 -5.21
N ARG A 92 -4.96 1.66 -5.39
CA ARG A 92 -6.31 2.24 -5.53
C ARG A 92 -6.78 2.95 -4.26
N LEU A 93 -6.33 2.49 -3.10
CA LEU A 93 -6.61 3.08 -1.79
C LEU A 93 -5.75 4.28 -1.45
N SER A 94 -4.71 4.58 -2.23
CA SER A 94 -3.98 5.82 -1.99
C SER A 94 -4.97 6.97 -2.02
N GLU A 95 -4.95 7.80 -0.98
CA GLU A 95 -5.97 8.83 -0.73
C GLU A 95 -6.25 9.68 -1.97
N ARG A 96 -5.18 10.11 -2.65
CA ARG A 96 -5.29 10.88 -3.89
C ARG A 96 -6.01 10.12 -5.01
N LYS A 97 -5.73 8.84 -5.23
CA LYS A 97 -6.35 8.04 -6.30
C LYS A 97 -7.80 7.70 -5.99
N PHE A 98 -8.11 7.42 -4.74
CA PHE A 98 -9.47 7.19 -4.28
C PHE A 98 -10.34 8.42 -4.49
N TYR A 99 -9.90 9.60 -4.01
CA TYR A 99 -10.65 10.85 -4.21
C TYR A 99 -10.80 11.20 -5.68
N GLN A 100 -9.76 11.00 -6.48
CA GLN A 100 -9.81 11.25 -7.92
C GLN A 100 -10.90 10.39 -8.57
N LYS A 101 -10.90 9.08 -8.33
CA LYS A 101 -11.90 8.16 -8.90
C LYS A 101 -13.32 8.45 -8.43
N ILE A 102 -13.51 8.71 -7.15
CA ILE A 102 -14.82 9.12 -6.61
C ILE A 102 -15.27 10.44 -7.28
N THR A 103 -14.38 11.41 -7.42
CA THR A 103 -14.69 12.68 -8.09
C THR A 103 -15.07 12.47 -9.54
N ASP A 104 -14.32 11.65 -10.28
CA ASP A 104 -14.59 11.33 -11.69
C ASP A 104 -15.99 10.69 -11.86
N ILE A 105 -16.35 9.76 -10.98
CA ILE A 105 -17.67 9.12 -11.01
C ILE A 105 -18.78 10.12 -10.69
N TYR A 106 -18.62 10.90 -9.63
CA TYR A 106 -19.63 11.85 -9.22
C TYR A 106 -19.72 13.10 -10.11
N ALA A 107 -18.66 13.41 -10.85
CA ALA A 107 -18.70 14.44 -11.89
C ALA A 107 -19.65 14.08 -13.05
N THR A 108 -20.10 12.82 -13.13
CA THR A 108 -21.19 12.41 -14.05
C THR A 108 -22.58 12.76 -13.55
N ALA A 109 -22.74 13.21 -12.30
CA ALA A 109 -24.03 13.62 -11.76
C ALA A 109 -24.49 14.94 -12.43
N ILE A 110 -25.79 15.00 -12.75
CA ILE A 110 -26.38 16.12 -13.48
C ILE A 110 -26.42 17.43 -12.66
N ASP A 111 -26.32 17.33 -11.34
CA ASP A 111 -26.28 18.43 -10.38
C ASP A 111 -24.90 18.67 -9.75
N TYR A 112 -23.83 18.10 -10.37
CA TYR A 112 -22.48 18.25 -9.85
C TYR A 112 -21.93 19.68 -10.09
N ASP A 113 -21.47 20.30 -9.01
CA ASP A 113 -20.69 21.55 -9.05
C ASP A 113 -19.45 21.40 -8.15
N SER A 114 -18.27 21.38 -8.77
CA SER A 114 -16.99 21.20 -8.05
C SER A 114 -16.68 22.30 -7.01
N LYS A 115 -17.31 23.46 -7.10
CA LYS A 115 -17.13 24.61 -6.20
C LYS A 115 -18.18 24.66 -5.10
N ALA A 116 -19.30 23.95 -5.25
CA ALA A 116 -20.37 23.98 -4.29
C ALA A 116 -19.99 23.38 -2.93
N GLU A 117 -20.42 24.01 -1.86
CA GLU A 117 -20.25 23.46 -0.49
C GLU A 117 -20.96 22.11 -0.33
N THR A 118 -22.10 21.93 -1.00
CA THR A 118 -22.86 20.68 -1.02
C THR A 118 -22.03 19.53 -1.55
N THR A 119 -21.22 19.74 -2.58
CA THR A 119 -20.30 18.72 -3.14
C THR A 119 -19.20 18.35 -2.14
N ARG A 120 -18.61 19.32 -1.44
CA ARG A 120 -17.61 19.03 -0.38
C ARG A 120 -18.21 18.25 0.77
N ARG A 121 -19.41 18.61 1.23
CA ARG A 121 -20.15 17.88 2.27
C ARG A 121 -20.45 16.45 1.85
N PHE A 122 -20.82 16.26 0.61
CA PHE A 122 -21.10 14.96 0.05
C PHE A 122 -19.84 14.04 0.10
N PHE A 123 -18.68 14.50 -0.35
CA PHE A 123 -17.45 13.70 -0.28
C PHE A 123 -17.08 13.33 1.17
N SER A 124 -17.23 14.27 2.10
CA SER A 124 -17.04 13.99 3.52
C SER A 124 -18.02 12.95 4.05
N ALA A 125 -19.29 13.00 3.63
CA ALA A 125 -20.29 12.01 4.01
C ALA A 125 -19.97 10.61 3.44
N VAL A 126 -19.53 10.51 2.19
CA VAL A 126 -19.09 9.24 1.58
C VAL A 126 -17.94 8.63 2.36
N GLN A 127 -16.92 9.43 2.67
CA GLN A 127 -15.77 8.99 3.45
C GLN A 127 -16.20 8.48 4.84
N ASN A 128 -17.02 9.24 5.55
CA ASN A 128 -17.52 8.87 6.87
C ASN A 128 -18.36 7.59 6.83
N LYS A 129 -19.19 7.37 5.81
CA LYS A 129 -19.97 6.14 5.63
C LYS A 129 -19.09 4.92 5.43
N ILE A 130 -18.01 5.05 4.65
CA ILE A 130 -17.03 3.98 4.45
C ILE A 130 -16.29 3.66 5.75
N HIS A 131 -15.81 4.66 6.48
CA HIS A 131 -15.19 4.46 7.80
C HIS A 131 -16.17 3.75 8.74
N TYR A 132 -17.38 4.28 8.87
CA TYR A 132 -18.39 3.72 9.75
C TYR A 132 -18.73 2.26 9.42
N ALA A 133 -18.83 1.93 8.15
CA ALA A 133 -19.06 0.55 7.71
C ALA A 133 -17.96 -0.42 8.20
N ILE A 134 -16.72 0.02 8.28
CA ILE A 134 -15.58 -0.85 8.64
C ILE A 134 -15.43 -1.05 10.14
N HIS A 135 -15.62 0.00 10.94
CA HIS A 135 -15.28 -0.04 12.38
C HIS A 135 -16.27 0.71 13.28
N GLY A 136 -17.43 1.12 12.76
CA GLY A 136 -18.51 1.75 13.54
C GLY A 136 -18.23 3.18 13.99
N ASN A 137 -17.23 3.87 13.43
CA ASN A 137 -16.90 5.24 13.75
C ASN A 137 -16.70 6.07 12.47
N THR A 138 -16.93 7.36 12.52
CA THR A 138 -16.51 8.30 11.48
C THR A 138 -14.99 8.49 11.49
N ALA A 139 -14.44 9.10 10.46
CA ALA A 139 -13.02 9.44 10.43
C ALA A 139 -12.59 10.30 11.63
N ALA A 140 -13.39 11.29 12.00
CA ALA A 140 -13.13 12.15 13.15
C ALA A 140 -13.18 11.37 14.48
N GLU A 141 -14.13 10.47 14.63
CA GLU A 141 -14.24 9.62 15.83
C GLU A 141 -13.07 8.65 15.95
N VAL A 142 -12.53 8.11 14.85
CA VAL A 142 -11.33 7.28 14.87
C VAL A 142 -10.14 8.06 15.43
N ILE A 143 -9.90 9.24 14.88
CA ILE A 143 -8.81 10.11 15.34
C ILE A 143 -8.97 10.42 16.83
N TYR A 144 -10.17 10.88 17.22
CA TYR A 144 -10.46 11.28 18.60
C TYR A 144 -10.31 10.14 19.59
N ASN A 145 -10.74 8.94 19.24
CA ASN A 145 -10.73 7.78 20.13
C ASN A 145 -9.37 7.07 20.20
N ARG A 146 -8.51 7.23 19.19
CA ARG A 146 -7.26 6.46 19.07
C ARG A 146 -5.99 7.30 19.26
N ALA A 147 -6.06 8.61 19.10
CA ALA A 147 -4.95 9.51 19.36
C ALA A 147 -4.71 9.63 20.86
N ASP A 148 -3.62 9.03 21.38
CA ASP A 148 -3.26 9.01 22.78
C ASP A 148 -1.73 9.00 22.92
N ALA A 149 -1.17 10.05 23.50
CA ALA A 149 0.26 10.20 23.72
C ALA A 149 0.90 9.10 24.58
N ALA A 150 0.10 8.37 25.38
CA ALA A 150 0.58 7.26 26.20
C ALA A 150 0.71 5.94 25.41
N GLN A 151 0.11 5.86 24.23
CA GLN A 151 0.20 4.69 23.36
C GLN A 151 1.50 4.70 22.56
N GLU A 152 1.96 3.51 22.18
CA GLU A 152 3.06 3.36 21.23
C GLU A 152 2.72 4.09 19.93
N HIS A 153 3.66 4.89 19.42
CA HIS A 153 3.45 5.74 18.24
C HIS A 153 2.19 6.62 18.32
N MET A 154 1.78 7.00 19.54
CA MET A 154 0.58 7.82 19.74
C MET A 154 -0.71 7.16 19.22
N GLY A 155 -0.74 5.83 19.14
CA GLY A 155 -1.84 5.03 18.59
C GLY A 155 -1.85 4.95 17.04
N LEU A 156 -0.89 5.55 16.34
CA LEU A 156 -0.75 5.41 14.88
C LEU A 156 -0.19 4.02 14.53
N THR A 157 -0.71 3.45 13.47
CA THR A 157 -0.23 2.20 12.87
C THR A 157 0.67 2.44 11.67
N THR A 158 0.57 3.64 11.06
CA THR A 158 1.42 4.11 9.97
C THR A 158 1.52 5.63 9.97
N TRP A 159 2.59 6.18 9.39
CA TRP A 159 2.83 7.62 9.16
C TRP A 159 3.82 7.77 8.01
N GLU A 160 4.09 8.98 7.52
CA GLU A 160 4.93 9.19 6.34
C GLU A 160 6.33 8.57 6.46
N GLY A 161 6.97 8.70 7.62
CA GLY A 161 8.29 8.12 7.89
C GLY A 161 8.30 6.73 8.54
N ALA A 162 7.15 6.01 8.59
CA ALA A 162 7.06 4.71 9.25
C ALA A 162 7.98 3.65 8.63
N PRO A 163 8.52 2.68 9.41
CA PRO A 163 8.35 2.54 10.87
C PRO A 163 9.34 3.34 11.70
N ASN A 164 10.45 3.83 11.12
CA ASN A 164 11.60 4.35 11.88
C ASN A 164 11.67 5.89 11.92
N GLY A 165 10.93 6.59 11.06
CA GLY A 165 10.94 8.05 11.00
C GLY A 165 10.05 8.69 12.07
N LYS A 166 10.26 9.99 12.33
CA LYS A 166 9.43 10.76 13.26
C LYS A 166 7.99 10.88 12.77
N ILE A 167 7.07 10.84 13.73
CA ILE A 167 5.67 11.24 13.51
C ILE A 167 5.61 12.76 13.46
N HIS A 168 4.87 13.30 12.51
CA HIS A 168 4.69 14.73 12.31
C HIS A 168 3.24 15.16 12.60
N LYS A 169 3.06 16.46 12.82
CA LYS A 169 1.75 17.03 13.14
C LYS A 169 0.69 16.76 12.06
N TYR A 170 1.08 16.67 10.80
CA TYR A 170 0.16 16.33 9.70
C TYR A 170 -0.22 14.85 9.68
N ASP A 171 0.58 13.95 10.25
CA ASP A 171 0.25 12.52 10.31
C ASP A 171 -0.91 12.24 11.25
N VAL A 172 -0.97 12.96 12.38
CA VAL A 172 -1.91 12.68 13.46
C VAL A 172 -3.35 13.10 13.17
N VAL A 173 -3.58 13.88 12.11
CA VAL A 173 -4.92 14.30 11.68
C VAL A 173 -5.50 13.43 10.56
N ILE A 174 -4.82 12.35 10.20
CA ILE A 174 -5.23 11.43 9.14
C ILE A 174 -5.80 10.16 9.76
N ALA A 175 -7.12 9.96 9.69
CA ALA A 175 -7.81 8.82 10.29
C ALA A 175 -7.25 7.46 9.85
N LYS A 176 -6.85 7.34 8.58
CA LYS A 176 -6.25 6.12 8.00
C LYS A 176 -5.01 5.68 8.77
N ASN A 177 -4.23 6.60 9.32
CA ASN A 177 -3.01 6.30 10.03
C ASN A 177 -3.24 5.57 11.37
N TYR A 178 -4.45 5.57 11.88
CA TYR A 178 -4.86 4.87 13.10
C TYR A 178 -5.53 3.51 12.84
N LEU A 179 -5.70 3.11 11.58
CA LEU A 179 -6.38 1.87 11.24
C LEU A 179 -5.43 0.67 11.33
N SER A 180 -5.90 -0.42 11.91
CA SER A 180 -5.19 -1.69 11.89
C SER A 180 -5.06 -2.23 10.45
N LYS A 181 -4.09 -3.11 10.22
CA LYS A 181 -3.90 -3.78 8.92
C LYS A 181 -5.18 -4.47 8.43
N LYS A 182 -5.96 -5.07 9.34
CA LYS A 182 -7.23 -5.73 9.02
C LYS A 182 -8.29 -4.71 8.58
N GLU A 183 -8.42 -3.59 9.28
CA GLU A 183 -9.35 -2.52 8.92
C GLU A 183 -8.98 -1.89 7.58
N LEU A 184 -7.70 -1.63 7.33
CA LEU A 184 -7.20 -1.13 6.04
C LEU A 184 -7.50 -2.10 4.90
N ALA A 185 -7.23 -3.40 5.08
CA ALA A 185 -7.52 -4.40 4.07
C ALA A 185 -9.02 -4.50 3.77
N ASN A 186 -9.87 -4.47 4.80
CA ASN A 186 -11.33 -4.49 4.63
C ASN A 186 -11.85 -3.22 3.96
N MET A 187 -11.35 -2.05 4.35
CA MET A 187 -11.66 -0.78 3.70
C MET A 187 -11.29 -0.84 2.21
N GLY A 188 -10.12 -1.38 1.90
CA GLY A 188 -9.66 -1.58 0.54
C GLY A 188 -10.60 -2.42 -0.31
N ARG A 189 -11.04 -3.54 0.22
CA ARG A 189 -11.98 -4.42 -0.48
C ARG A 189 -13.33 -3.74 -0.71
N LEU A 190 -13.86 -3.09 0.33
CA LEU A 190 -15.13 -2.38 0.26
C LEU A 190 -15.10 -1.25 -0.78
N VAL A 191 -14.04 -0.43 -0.73
CA VAL A 191 -13.84 0.69 -1.67
C VAL A 191 -13.73 0.20 -3.10
N ASN A 192 -12.91 -0.84 -3.36
CA ASN A 192 -12.74 -1.38 -4.70
C ASN A 192 -14.06 -1.94 -5.25
N ALA A 193 -14.82 -2.70 -4.44
CA ALA A 193 -16.12 -3.23 -4.86
C ALA A 193 -17.12 -2.13 -5.18
N TYR A 194 -17.14 -1.05 -4.39
CA TYR A 194 -18.01 0.10 -4.65
C TYR A 194 -17.59 0.87 -5.92
N LEU A 195 -16.30 1.08 -6.14
CA LEU A 195 -15.81 1.75 -7.34
C LEU A 195 -16.14 0.95 -8.60
N ASP A 196 -15.96 -0.37 -8.59
CA ASP A 196 -16.31 -1.23 -9.73
C ASP A 196 -17.82 -1.18 -10.01
N LEU A 197 -18.66 -1.19 -8.97
CA LEU A 197 -20.12 -1.00 -9.12
C LEU A 197 -20.48 0.37 -9.70
N ALA A 198 -19.80 1.42 -9.24
CA ALA A 198 -20.05 2.78 -9.67
C ALA A 198 -19.58 3.03 -11.11
N GLU A 199 -18.44 2.47 -11.52
CA GLU A 199 -17.97 2.49 -12.91
C GLU A 199 -18.99 1.81 -13.84
N LEU A 200 -19.46 0.61 -13.50
CA LEU A 200 -20.52 -0.08 -14.25
C LEU A 200 -21.81 0.76 -14.39
N GLN A 201 -22.17 1.47 -13.34
CA GLN A 201 -23.38 2.32 -13.36
C GLN A 201 -23.17 3.56 -14.24
N ALA A 202 -21.99 4.17 -14.19
CA ALA A 202 -21.63 5.31 -15.04
C ALA A 202 -21.60 4.95 -16.53
N GLU A 203 -21.07 3.78 -16.89
CA GLU A 203 -21.05 3.27 -18.27
C GLU A 203 -22.46 3.11 -18.90
N ARG A 204 -23.47 2.89 -18.08
CA ARG A 204 -24.88 2.78 -18.53
C ARG A 204 -25.46 4.12 -18.96
N ASN A 205 -24.78 5.25 -18.72
CA ASN A 205 -25.18 6.61 -19.08
C ASN A 205 -26.61 6.98 -18.58
N ILE A 206 -27.02 6.43 -17.43
CA ILE A 206 -28.27 6.78 -16.79
C ILE A 206 -28.06 8.08 -16.04
N PRO A 207 -28.82 9.15 -16.33
CA PRO A 207 -28.70 10.41 -15.58
C PRO A 207 -28.95 10.19 -14.09
N MET A 208 -28.01 10.62 -13.26
CA MET A 208 -28.09 10.49 -11.81
C MET A 208 -27.75 11.81 -11.15
N THR A 209 -28.42 12.09 -10.03
CA THR A 209 -28.08 13.20 -9.15
C THR A 209 -27.05 12.75 -8.10
N MET A 210 -26.42 13.72 -7.41
CA MET A 210 -25.56 13.44 -6.25
C MET A 210 -26.31 12.63 -5.18
N LYS A 211 -27.61 12.91 -5.00
CA LYS A 211 -28.46 12.14 -4.07
C LYS A 211 -28.68 10.70 -4.51
N ASP A 212 -28.82 10.45 -5.79
CA ASP A 212 -28.94 9.08 -6.32
C ASP A 212 -27.67 8.28 -6.07
N TRP A 213 -26.50 8.90 -6.24
CA TRP A 213 -25.22 8.28 -5.90
C TRP A 213 -25.10 7.95 -4.41
N GLU A 214 -25.55 8.85 -3.53
CA GLU A 214 -25.60 8.57 -2.08
C GLU A 214 -26.51 7.38 -1.75
N ASN A 215 -27.69 7.31 -2.37
CA ASN A 215 -28.63 6.20 -2.21
C ASN A 215 -28.01 4.88 -2.69
N ARG A 216 -27.26 4.91 -3.81
CA ARG A 216 -26.54 3.74 -4.32
C ARG A 216 -25.47 3.24 -3.34
N LEU A 217 -24.69 4.15 -2.75
CA LEU A 217 -23.72 3.78 -1.71
C LEU A 217 -24.41 3.14 -0.50
N ASN A 218 -25.51 3.75 -0.01
CA ASN A 218 -26.25 3.21 1.12
C ASN A 218 -26.80 1.81 0.81
N GLY A 219 -27.41 1.61 -0.36
CA GLY A 219 -27.90 0.31 -0.80
C GLY A 219 -26.80 -0.74 -0.93
N PHE A 220 -25.63 -0.35 -1.46
CA PHE A 220 -24.46 -1.22 -1.55
C PHE A 220 -23.98 -1.67 -0.16
N LEU A 221 -23.86 -0.74 0.79
CA LEU A 221 -23.46 -1.06 2.16
C LEU A 221 -24.45 -2.00 2.84
N GLN A 222 -25.77 -1.78 2.64
CA GLN A 222 -26.82 -2.64 3.19
C GLN A 222 -26.79 -4.06 2.61
N ILE A 223 -26.61 -4.21 1.30
CA ILE A 223 -26.50 -5.53 0.64
C ILE A 223 -25.27 -6.31 1.15
N MET A 224 -24.22 -5.60 1.54
CA MET A 224 -23.00 -6.18 2.11
C MET A 224 -23.07 -6.38 3.63
N ASP A 225 -24.24 -6.23 4.24
CA ASP A 225 -24.51 -6.35 5.69
C ASP A 225 -23.69 -5.35 6.55
N TYR A 226 -23.30 -4.22 5.98
CA TYR A 226 -22.64 -3.14 6.73
C TYR A 226 -23.65 -2.15 7.32
N GLY A 227 -23.29 -1.61 8.50
CA GLY A 227 -24.01 -0.49 9.07
C GLY A 227 -23.91 0.76 8.19
N VAL A 228 -25.03 1.48 8.04
CA VAL A 228 -25.08 2.75 7.30
C VAL A 228 -25.15 3.90 8.30
N LEU A 229 -24.18 4.83 8.20
CA LEU A 229 -24.17 6.04 9.01
C LEU A 229 -25.39 6.91 8.63
N SER A 230 -26.23 7.22 9.62
CA SER A 230 -27.45 8.00 9.44
C SER A 230 -27.27 9.49 9.76
N ASP A 231 -26.20 9.84 10.46
CA ASP A 231 -25.89 11.20 10.92
C ASP A 231 -24.45 11.62 10.58
N ASN A 232 -23.98 12.70 11.15
CA ASN A 232 -22.62 13.21 10.92
C ASN A 232 -21.58 12.66 11.90
N GLY A 233 -21.93 11.73 12.79
CA GLY A 233 -21.13 11.29 13.91
C GLY A 233 -21.16 12.24 15.10
N LYS A 234 -20.59 11.81 16.22
CA LYS A 234 -20.59 12.53 17.51
C LYS A 234 -19.43 13.51 17.67
N VAL A 235 -18.38 13.34 16.88
CA VAL A 235 -17.16 14.14 16.94
C VAL A 235 -16.99 14.91 15.65
N SER A 236 -16.82 16.24 15.74
CA SER A 236 -16.53 17.05 14.56
C SER A 236 -15.05 16.89 14.14
N ALA A 237 -14.76 17.14 12.87
CA ALA A 237 -13.39 17.13 12.35
C ALA A 237 -12.46 18.10 13.13
N GLU A 238 -13.00 19.25 13.53
CA GLU A 238 -12.24 20.25 14.30
C GLU A 238 -11.94 19.75 15.72
N MET A 239 -12.90 19.11 16.41
CA MET A 239 -12.67 18.52 17.73
C MET A 239 -11.60 17.41 17.67
N ALA A 240 -11.69 16.56 16.66
CA ALA A 240 -10.71 15.49 16.44
C ALA A 240 -9.31 16.04 16.16
N ARG A 241 -9.22 17.10 15.33
CA ARG A 241 -7.95 17.77 15.01
C ARG A 241 -7.32 18.37 16.27
N ILE A 242 -8.07 19.17 17.02
CA ILE A 242 -7.56 19.81 18.26
C ILE A 242 -7.09 18.74 19.27
N HIS A 243 -7.85 17.68 19.45
CA HIS A 243 -7.48 16.57 20.34
C HIS A 243 -6.17 15.91 19.87
N ALA A 244 -6.08 15.48 18.63
CA ALA A 244 -4.90 14.82 18.08
C ALA A 244 -3.64 15.71 18.12
N GLU A 245 -3.77 17.00 17.80
CA GLU A 245 -2.68 17.97 17.92
C GLU A 245 -2.24 18.16 19.37
N SER A 246 -3.17 18.18 20.32
CA SER A 246 -2.86 18.25 21.76
C SER A 246 -2.10 17.02 22.23
N GLU A 247 -2.55 15.82 21.84
CA GLU A 247 -1.85 14.56 22.15
C GLU A 247 -0.47 14.51 21.48
N PHE A 248 -0.33 15.02 20.25
CA PHE A 248 0.95 15.11 19.57
C PHE A 248 1.95 16.02 20.30
N GLU A 249 1.54 17.16 20.84
CA GLU A 249 2.45 18.04 21.62
C GLU A 249 2.99 17.36 22.90
N LYS A 250 2.21 16.44 23.50
CA LYS A 250 2.69 15.60 24.60
C LYS A 250 3.66 14.53 24.10
N TYR A 251 3.29 13.82 23.03
CA TYR A 251 4.07 12.72 22.46
C TYR A 251 5.39 13.20 21.86
N ARG A 252 5.42 14.40 21.24
CA ARG A 252 6.64 15.00 20.68
C ARG A 252 7.79 15.04 21.68
N LYS A 253 7.51 15.37 22.94
CA LYS A 253 8.54 15.41 24.00
C LYS A 253 9.12 14.02 24.26
N ILE A 254 8.31 12.98 24.17
CA ILE A 254 8.74 11.58 24.32
C ILE A 254 9.54 11.17 23.10
N GLN A 255 9.01 11.46 21.90
CA GLN A 255 9.64 11.12 20.62
C GLN A 255 11.01 11.75 20.46
N ASP A 256 11.19 13.03 20.85
CA ASP A 256 12.47 13.75 20.74
C ASP A 256 13.57 13.16 21.64
N VAL A 257 13.19 12.44 22.71
CA VAL A 257 14.14 11.72 23.59
C VAL A 257 14.54 10.36 23.01
N ILE A 258 13.61 9.66 22.35
CA ILE A 258 13.82 8.27 21.88
C ILE A 258 14.37 8.24 20.45
N TYR A 259 14.18 9.30 19.68
CA TYR A 259 14.52 9.31 18.26
C TYR A 259 16.04 9.50 18.06
N GLU A 260 16.67 8.46 17.54
CA GLU A 260 18.02 8.53 17.00
C GLU A 260 17.97 8.96 15.55
N SER A 261 18.65 10.07 15.22
CA SER A 261 18.78 10.50 13.83
C SER A 261 19.71 9.53 13.04
N ASP A 262 19.60 9.53 11.72
CA ASP A 262 20.54 8.79 10.88
C ASP A 262 21.99 9.26 11.09
N PHE A 263 22.17 10.52 11.48
CA PHE A 263 23.47 11.05 11.85
C PHE A 263 24.00 10.42 13.16
N ASP A 264 23.16 10.27 14.18
CA ASP A 264 23.56 9.64 15.44
C ASP A 264 23.96 8.17 15.21
N ARG A 265 23.17 7.44 14.41
CA ARG A 265 23.50 6.06 13.97
C ARG A 265 24.81 5.97 13.20
N PHE A 266 25.08 6.94 12.32
CA PHE A 266 26.34 7.03 11.59
C PHE A 266 27.52 7.23 12.53
N MET A 267 27.39 8.13 13.52
CA MET A 267 28.44 8.38 14.53
C MET A 267 28.70 7.15 15.38
N GLU A 268 27.64 6.42 15.80
CA GLU A 268 27.82 5.15 16.53
C GLU A 268 28.55 4.07 15.72
N LEU A 269 28.27 3.98 14.40
CA LEU A 269 28.96 3.05 13.52
C LEU A 269 30.43 3.44 13.35
N GLU A 270 30.75 4.72 13.23
CA GLU A 270 32.11 5.23 13.14
C GLU A 270 32.90 4.92 14.41
N ASP A 271 32.29 5.12 15.59
CA ASP A 271 32.92 4.82 16.89
C ASP A 271 33.14 3.31 17.09
N LYS A 272 32.20 2.46 16.64
CA LYS A 272 32.39 1.00 16.64
C LYS A 272 33.56 0.58 15.74
N MET A 273 33.66 1.13 14.55
CA MET A 273 34.76 0.84 13.63
C MET A 273 36.13 1.28 14.17
N LYS A 274 36.21 2.43 14.85
CA LYS A 274 37.45 2.88 15.53
C LYS A 274 37.86 1.94 16.66
N ASN A 275 36.88 1.55 17.49
CA ASN A 275 37.14 0.64 18.63
C ASN A 275 37.59 -0.78 18.18
N ASP A 276 37.08 -1.26 17.07
CA ASP A 276 37.48 -2.56 16.50
C ASP A 276 38.90 -2.50 15.89
N SER A 277 39.25 -1.39 15.22
CA SER A 277 40.62 -1.20 14.70
C SER A 277 41.67 -1.03 15.80
N ASP A 278 41.34 -0.48 16.96
CA ASP A 278 42.22 -0.36 18.12
C ASP A 278 42.39 -1.69 18.88
N ARG A 279 41.51 -2.67 18.68
CA ARG A 279 41.63 -4.03 19.27
C ARG A 279 42.44 -4.99 18.44
N GLU A 280 42.70 -4.68 17.17
CA GLU A 280 43.52 -5.47 16.26
C GLU A 280 44.99 -5.02 16.20
N GLN A 281 45.39 -3.98 16.94
CA GLN A 281 46.75 -3.56 17.20
C GLN A 281 47.22 -4.02 18.60
#